data_460a8969fd040e045013aa46e6377f8a
#
_entry.id   460a8969fd040e045013aa46e6377f8a
#
_cell.length_a   1.000
_cell.length_b   1.000
_cell.length_c   1.000
_cell.angle_alpha   90.00
_cell.angle_beta   90.00
_cell.angle_gamma   90.00
#
_symmetry.space_group_name_H-M   'P 1'
#
loop_
_entity.id
_entity.type
_entity.pdbx_description
1 polymer ?
#
loop_
_entity_poly.entity_id
_entity_poly.type
_entity_poly.pdbx_seq_one_letter_code
_entity_poly.pdbx_strand_id
1 'polypeptide(L)'
;MKNITVILPVHRLDGIYKEMLDNSIKSVEQFHNDVNLSIVCPPSLKTELVNLSEVLEIEVISNNGKTDFCSQVNLGIEKCKTEWFSILEIDDQYRPIWLSLVNEYVKQNPDVDVFLPVVRDINTEGKFISFTNESTWAYGFSEKQGFLDNEVLLDFQNYQTSGGLFRTNVIKENGNFKENIKLTFLYEFLLRLTHNGIKILTLPRIGYQHVNFREDSLFWKYKNNEETKLSDDEVKFWLETAKKEFFFKNKRDVNYTTN
;
A
#
# COMPACT_ATOMS: atom_id res chain seq x y z
N MET A 1 2.72 6.48 23.88
CA MET A 1 2.88 5.12 23.32
C MET A 1 2.67 5.26 21.83
N LYS A 2 3.58 4.77 21.00
CA LYS A 2 3.46 4.85 19.54
C LYS A 2 2.23 4.06 19.09
N ASN A 3 1.36 4.66 18.30
CA ASN A 3 0.05 4.09 17.92
C ASN A 3 -0.03 3.67 16.45
N ILE A 4 1.03 3.90 15.69
CA ILE A 4 1.14 3.59 14.26
C ILE A 4 2.36 2.69 14.03
N THR A 5 2.17 1.63 13.25
CA THR A 5 3.27 0.81 12.72
C THR A 5 3.37 1.03 11.21
N VAL A 6 4.54 1.45 10.73
CA VAL A 6 4.88 1.44 9.31
C VAL A 6 5.36 0.05 8.93
N ILE A 7 4.74 -0.58 7.95
CA ILE A 7 5.11 -1.89 7.40
C ILE A 7 5.87 -1.65 6.10
N LEU A 8 7.11 -2.11 6.04
CA LEU A 8 8.02 -1.96 4.90
C LEU A 8 8.39 -3.35 4.37
N PRO A 9 7.78 -3.81 3.26
CA PRO A 9 8.18 -5.06 2.61
C PRO A 9 9.50 -4.88 1.87
N VAL A 10 10.48 -5.77 2.16
CA VAL A 10 11.81 -5.77 1.52
C VAL A 10 12.06 -7.13 0.90
N HIS A 11 12.10 -7.19 -0.43
CA HIS A 11 12.25 -8.44 -1.16
C HIS A 11 13.69 -8.70 -1.64
N ARG A 12 14.51 -7.67 -1.76
CA ARG A 12 15.94 -7.74 -2.14
C ARG A 12 16.71 -6.47 -1.71
N LEU A 13 18.04 -6.55 -1.67
CA LEU A 13 18.95 -5.45 -1.27
C LEU A 13 20.14 -5.24 -2.23
N ASP A 14 20.12 -5.90 -3.37
CA ASP A 14 21.18 -5.76 -4.38
C ASP A 14 21.07 -4.44 -5.15
N GLY A 15 22.20 -3.94 -5.64
CA GLY A 15 22.27 -2.75 -6.49
C GLY A 15 21.65 -1.50 -5.84
N ILE A 16 20.74 -0.84 -6.55
CA ILE A 16 20.09 0.42 -6.14
C ILE A 16 19.10 0.25 -4.96
N TYR A 17 18.66 -0.99 -4.66
CA TYR A 17 17.65 -1.22 -3.61
C TYR A 17 18.14 -0.85 -2.21
N LYS A 18 19.46 -0.90 -1.95
CA LYS A 18 20.00 -0.47 -0.67
C LYS A 18 19.88 1.04 -0.47
N GLU A 19 20.13 1.82 -1.50
CA GLU A 19 19.95 3.27 -1.48
C GLU A 19 18.47 3.66 -1.35
N MET A 20 17.59 2.96 -2.07
CA MET A 20 16.15 3.15 -1.97
C MET A 20 15.66 2.88 -0.56
N LEU A 21 16.04 1.75 0.03
CA LEU A 21 15.71 1.40 1.41
C LEU A 21 16.17 2.48 2.40
N ASP A 22 17.38 2.96 2.27
CA ASP A 22 17.95 4.04 3.10
C ASP A 22 17.09 5.31 3.03
N ASN A 23 16.68 5.71 1.82
CA ASN A 23 15.85 6.88 1.61
C ASN A 23 14.42 6.69 2.18
N SER A 24 13.87 5.49 2.05
CA SER A 24 12.56 5.16 2.64
C SER A 24 12.62 5.19 4.16
N ILE A 25 13.64 4.59 4.79
CA ILE A 25 13.83 4.63 6.25
C ILE A 25 14.00 6.06 6.73
N LYS A 26 14.84 6.88 6.08
CA LYS A 26 15.02 8.31 6.42
C LYS A 26 13.70 9.08 6.40
N SER A 27 12.79 8.72 5.48
CA SER A 27 11.45 9.34 5.45
C SER A 27 10.58 8.98 6.65
N VAL A 28 10.85 7.86 7.34
CA VAL A 28 10.16 7.46 8.58
C VAL A 28 10.85 8.05 9.82
N GLU A 29 12.17 8.23 9.80
CA GLU A 29 12.96 8.76 10.93
C GLU A 29 12.48 10.11 11.43
N GLN A 30 11.94 10.96 10.56
CA GLN A 30 11.32 12.23 10.95
C GLN A 30 10.14 12.07 11.91
N PHE A 31 9.57 10.86 12.03
CA PHE A 31 8.43 10.52 12.89
C PHE A 31 8.82 9.57 14.03
N HIS A 32 10.10 9.39 14.34
CA HIS A 32 10.65 8.37 15.22
C HIS A 32 10.02 8.28 16.60
N ASN A 33 9.46 9.38 17.12
CA ASN A 33 8.79 9.42 18.43
C ASN A 33 7.35 8.86 18.38
N ASP A 34 6.73 8.81 17.22
CA ASP A 34 5.29 8.58 17.05
C ASP A 34 4.97 7.28 16.32
N VAL A 35 5.93 6.72 15.56
CA VAL A 35 5.71 5.51 14.78
C VAL A 35 6.71 4.41 15.13
N ASN A 36 6.30 3.15 14.94
CA ASN A 36 7.17 1.98 14.89
C ASN A 36 7.46 1.64 13.41
N LEU A 37 8.60 1.03 13.13
CA LEU A 37 8.93 0.50 11.81
C LEU A 37 9.07 -1.02 11.89
N SER A 38 8.28 -1.75 11.10
CA SER A 38 8.38 -3.20 10.93
C SER A 38 8.82 -3.52 9.50
N ILE A 39 10.01 -4.07 9.33
CA ILE A 39 10.52 -4.53 8.04
C ILE A 39 10.18 -6.01 7.88
N VAL A 40 9.50 -6.37 6.80
CA VAL A 40 9.18 -7.76 6.47
C VAL A 40 10.05 -8.22 5.32
N CYS A 41 10.81 -9.31 5.52
CA CYS A 41 11.81 -9.76 4.54
C CYS A 41 11.94 -11.28 4.48
N PRO A 42 12.53 -11.84 3.40
CA PRO A 42 12.94 -13.23 3.37
C PRO A 42 14.10 -13.49 4.35
N PRO A 43 14.28 -14.75 4.82
CA PRO A 43 15.31 -15.09 5.83
C PRO A 43 16.71 -14.68 5.45
N SER A 44 17.05 -14.71 4.16
CA SER A 44 18.38 -14.35 3.63
C SER A 44 18.79 -12.89 3.88
N LEU A 45 17.82 -11.98 4.03
CA LEU A 45 18.09 -10.55 4.22
C LEU A 45 18.08 -10.12 5.69
N LYS A 46 17.62 -10.98 6.59
CA LYS A 46 17.38 -10.60 8.00
C LYS A 46 18.60 -9.97 8.68
N THR A 47 19.78 -10.54 8.47
CA THR A 47 21.01 -10.08 9.13
C THR A 47 21.46 -8.68 8.64
N GLU A 48 21.20 -8.37 7.37
CA GLU A 48 21.57 -7.09 6.77
C GLU A 48 20.61 -5.95 7.16
N LEU A 49 19.38 -6.30 7.59
CA LEU A 49 18.32 -5.35 7.94
C LEU A 49 18.29 -4.96 9.41
N VAL A 50 19.18 -5.53 10.22
CA VAL A 50 19.30 -5.17 11.64
C VAL A 50 20.17 -3.92 11.77
N ASN A 51 19.79 -2.98 12.66
CA ASN A 51 20.53 -1.75 12.95
C ASN A 51 20.65 -0.75 11.78
N LEU A 52 19.62 -0.64 10.96
CA LEU A 52 19.59 0.31 9.83
C LEU A 52 19.31 1.77 10.25
N SER A 53 18.94 2.02 11.49
CA SER A 53 18.69 3.37 12.02
C SER A 53 19.17 3.45 13.47
N GLU A 54 19.73 4.61 13.83
CA GLU A 54 20.12 4.92 15.21
C GLU A 54 18.96 5.54 16.02
N VAL A 55 17.93 6.02 15.36
CA VAL A 55 16.82 6.75 15.98
C VAL A 55 15.49 5.98 15.96
N LEU A 56 15.34 5.03 15.04
CA LEU A 56 14.16 4.17 14.95
C LEU A 56 14.43 2.81 15.58
N GLU A 57 13.51 2.36 16.41
CA GLU A 57 13.41 0.95 16.78
C GLU A 57 12.78 0.19 15.61
N ILE A 58 13.56 -0.68 14.97
CA ILE A 58 13.14 -1.47 13.80
C ILE A 58 12.90 -2.90 14.23
N GLU A 59 11.65 -3.37 14.05
CA GLU A 59 11.32 -4.79 14.15
C GLU A 59 11.55 -5.47 12.79
N VAL A 60 12.46 -6.45 12.71
CA VAL A 60 12.69 -7.23 11.49
C VAL A 60 11.93 -8.55 11.57
N ILE A 61 10.89 -8.68 10.76
CA ILE A 61 10.02 -9.85 10.67
C ILE A 61 10.46 -10.69 9.48
N SER A 62 10.98 -11.89 9.75
CA SER A 62 11.36 -12.84 8.70
C SER A 62 10.16 -13.71 8.33
N ASN A 63 9.88 -13.80 7.03
CA ASN A 63 8.85 -14.69 6.48
C ASN A 63 9.44 -16.07 6.10
N ASN A 64 8.65 -16.89 5.41
CA ASN A 64 9.03 -18.23 4.94
C ASN A 64 9.68 -18.24 3.55
N GLY A 65 10.30 -17.15 3.12
CA GLY A 65 10.97 -17.02 1.83
C GLY A 65 10.14 -16.39 0.71
N LYS A 66 8.87 -16.06 0.96
CA LYS A 66 8.03 -15.35 -0.02
C LYS A 66 8.52 -13.90 -0.19
N THR A 67 8.61 -13.46 -1.43
CA THR A 67 9.11 -12.13 -1.81
C THR A 67 8.06 -11.24 -2.45
N ASP A 68 6.85 -11.75 -2.67
CA ASP A 68 5.75 -10.97 -3.23
C ASP A 68 5.19 -9.97 -2.20
N PHE A 69 4.72 -8.84 -2.73
CA PHE A 69 4.20 -7.72 -1.93
C PHE A 69 3.09 -8.15 -0.97
N CYS A 70 2.07 -8.86 -1.48
CA CYS A 70 0.92 -9.24 -0.67
C CYS A 70 1.30 -10.11 0.52
N SER A 71 2.13 -11.14 0.30
CA SER A 71 2.59 -12.04 1.38
C SER A 71 3.39 -11.33 2.44
N GLN A 72 4.26 -10.39 2.06
CA GLN A 72 5.06 -9.63 3.01
C GLN A 72 4.21 -8.64 3.79
N VAL A 73 3.36 -7.87 3.13
CA VAL A 73 2.47 -6.90 3.79
C VAL A 73 1.47 -7.62 4.71
N ASN A 74 0.87 -8.71 4.26
CA ASN A 74 -0.05 -9.50 5.07
C ASN A 74 0.58 -9.99 6.37
N LEU A 75 1.82 -10.49 6.31
CA LEU A 75 2.54 -10.90 7.52
C LEU A 75 2.80 -9.71 8.46
N GLY A 76 3.17 -8.55 7.92
CA GLY A 76 3.31 -7.31 8.69
C GLY A 76 2.02 -6.91 9.38
N ILE A 77 0.89 -6.95 8.67
CA ILE A 77 -0.44 -6.66 9.23
C ILE A 77 -0.79 -7.66 10.36
N GLU A 78 -0.56 -8.96 10.15
CA GLU A 78 -0.82 -9.98 11.18
C GLU A 78 -0.02 -9.74 12.47
N LYS A 79 1.24 -9.35 12.34
CA LYS A 79 2.13 -9.06 13.48
C LYS A 79 1.90 -7.69 14.11
N CYS A 80 1.26 -6.76 13.40
CA CYS A 80 0.99 -5.42 13.89
C CYS A 80 0.13 -5.43 15.15
N LYS A 81 0.60 -4.73 16.21
CA LYS A 81 -0.06 -4.62 17.51
C LYS A 81 -0.62 -3.22 17.79
N THR A 82 -0.26 -2.24 16.98
CA THR A 82 -0.75 -0.87 17.11
C THR A 82 -2.16 -0.72 16.56
N GLU A 83 -2.87 0.32 16.96
CA GLU A 83 -4.22 0.61 16.48
C GLU A 83 -4.24 0.83 14.96
N TRP A 84 -3.18 1.45 14.45
CA TRP A 84 -3.06 1.81 13.05
C TRP A 84 -1.80 1.22 12.42
N PHE A 85 -1.88 0.92 11.14
CA PHE A 85 -0.69 0.67 10.32
C PHE A 85 -0.70 1.51 9.06
N SER A 86 0.48 1.67 8.46
CA SER A 86 0.67 2.25 7.15
C SER A 86 1.65 1.39 6.34
N ILE A 87 1.56 1.43 5.02
CA ILE A 87 2.44 0.67 4.12
C ILE A 87 3.41 1.65 3.48
N LEU A 88 4.70 1.32 3.52
CA LEU A 88 5.76 2.04 2.84
C LEU A 88 6.44 1.09 1.84
N GLU A 89 6.51 1.45 0.56
CA GLU A 89 7.28 0.68 -0.41
C GLU A 89 8.77 1.06 -0.37
N ILE A 90 9.63 0.14 -0.77
CA ILE A 90 11.09 0.29 -0.60
C ILE A 90 11.69 1.47 -1.37
N ASP A 91 11.05 1.92 -2.43
CA ASP A 91 11.45 3.01 -3.31
C ASP A 91 10.68 4.32 -3.09
N ASP A 92 9.76 4.32 -2.12
CA ASP A 92 8.86 5.43 -1.84
C ASP A 92 9.23 6.22 -0.58
N GLN A 93 8.55 7.34 -0.34
CA GLN A 93 8.83 8.20 0.80
C GLN A 93 7.57 8.88 1.36
N TYR A 94 7.48 8.96 2.69
CA TYR A 94 6.55 9.88 3.32
C TYR A 94 6.98 11.33 3.16
N ARG A 95 6.01 12.22 2.97
CA ARG A 95 6.24 13.66 3.02
C ARG A 95 6.21 14.16 4.46
N PRO A 96 6.95 15.22 4.82
CA PRO A 96 7.03 15.71 6.21
C PRO A 96 5.69 16.01 6.87
N ILE A 97 4.70 16.39 6.09
CA ILE A 97 3.35 16.70 6.58
C ILE A 97 2.52 15.43 6.92
N TRP A 98 2.93 14.23 6.47
CA TRP A 98 2.10 13.02 6.54
C TRP A 98 1.55 12.75 7.93
N LEU A 99 2.40 12.74 8.96
CA LEU A 99 1.97 12.40 10.32
C LEU A 99 0.99 13.41 10.90
N SER A 100 1.26 14.71 10.71
CA SER A 100 0.33 15.76 11.18
C SER A 100 -1.01 15.69 10.45
N LEU A 101 -0.98 15.41 9.16
CA LEU A 101 -2.15 15.26 8.32
C LEU A 101 -3.04 14.09 8.79
N VAL A 102 -2.49 12.89 8.94
CA VAL A 102 -3.28 11.74 9.38
C VAL A 102 -3.82 11.92 10.80
N ASN A 103 -3.03 12.49 11.71
CA ASN A 103 -3.47 12.76 13.08
C ASN A 103 -4.60 13.79 13.16
N GLU A 104 -4.57 14.81 12.30
CA GLU A 104 -5.64 15.81 12.19
C GLU A 104 -6.96 15.16 11.77
N TYR A 105 -6.90 14.38 10.67
CA TYR A 105 -8.09 13.77 10.09
C TYR A 105 -8.67 12.63 10.92
N VAL A 106 -7.85 11.84 11.60
CA VAL A 106 -8.30 10.82 12.57
C VAL A 106 -9.12 11.47 13.69
N LYS A 107 -8.68 12.63 14.22
CA LYS A 107 -9.43 13.35 15.26
C LYS A 107 -10.76 13.90 14.77
N GLN A 108 -10.78 14.42 13.54
CA GLN A 108 -11.99 15.03 12.95
C GLN A 108 -13.00 13.97 12.46
N ASN A 109 -12.54 12.75 12.14
CA ASN A 109 -13.35 11.68 11.57
C ASN A 109 -13.11 10.36 12.30
N PRO A 110 -13.51 10.23 13.58
CA PRO A 110 -13.20 9.06 14.42
C PRO A 110 -13.89 7.75 13.94
N ASP A 111 -14.89 7.88 13.11
CA ASP A 111 -15.67 6.79 12.50
C ASP A 111 -15.13 6.33 11.13
N VAL A 112 -14.00 6.90 10.69
CA VAL A 112 -13.30 6.50 9.47
C VAL A 112 -12.19 5.52 9.82
N ASP A 113 -12.06 4.46 9.02
CA ASP A 113 -11.13 3.36 9.26
C ASP A 113 -9.92 3.37 8.32
N VAL A 114 -10.01 4.09 7.20
CA VAL A 114 -8.92 4.20 6.22
C VAL A 114 -8.78 5.64 5.76
N PHE A 115 -7.55 6.14 5.79
CA PHE A 115 -7.19 7.48 5.30
C PHE A 115 -6.12 7.34 4.21
N LEU A 116 -6.42 7.80 3.00
CA LEU A 116 -5.50 7.75 1.86
C LEU A 116 -5.04 9.17 1.52
N PRO A 117 -3.75 9.52 1.71
CA PRO A 117 -3.25 10.82 1.30
C PRO A 117 -3.22 10.92 -0.23
N VAL A 118 -3.22 12.15 -0.74
CA VAL A 118 -2.82 12.36 -2.14
C VAL A 118 -1.36 11.91 -2.29
N VAL A 119 -1.12 11.10 -3.31
CA VAL A 119 0.19 10.59 -3.68
C VAL A 119 0.76 11.44 -4.81
N ARG A 120 2.00 11.85 -4.70
CA ARG A 120 2.76 12.48 -5.77
C ARG A 120 3.55 11.43 -6.50
N ASP A 121 3.21 11.14 -7.75
CA ASP A 121 3.95 10.24 -8.61
C ASP A 121 5.12 10.97 -9.27
N ILE A 122 6.31 10.39 -9.17
CA ILE A 122 7.53 10.87 -9.82
C ILE A 122 8.16 9.73 -10.63
N ASN A 123 8.98 10.07 -11.61
CA ASN A 123 9.82 9.08 -12.28
C ASN A 123 11.13 8.84 -11.51
N THR A 124 11.97 7.95 -12.01
CA THR A 124 13.29 7.61 -11.44
C THR A 124 14.29 8.78 -11.42
N GLU A 125 14.04 9.83 -12.21
CA GLU A 125 14.83 11.08 -12.22
C GLU A 125 14.26 12.14 -11.25
N GLY A 126 13.19 11.82 -10.50
CA GLY A 126 12.52 12.73 -9.57
C GLY A 126 11.56 13.73 -10.22
N LYS A 127 11.30 13.61 -11.54
CA LYS A 127 10.36 14.49 -12.25
C LYS A 127 8.92 14.11 -11.93
N PHE A 128 8.08 15.11 -11.71
CA PHE A 128 6.65 14.94 -11.49
C PHE A 128 5.96 14.31 -12.71
N ILE A 129 5.06 13.36 -12.45
CA ILE A 129 4.23 12.68 -13.44
C ILE A 129 2.75 13.02 -13.26
N SER A 130 2.20 12.69 -12.09
CA SER A 130 0.77 12.81 -11.78
C SER A 130 0.52 12.89 -10.29
N PHE A 131 -0.75 13.05 -9.95
CA PHE A 131 -1.26 12.76 -8.61
C PHE A 131 -2.15 11.52 -8.67
N THR A 132 -2.27 10.83 -7.53
CA THR A 132 -3.19 9.72 -7.31
C THR A 132 -3.95 9.97 -6.00
N ASN A 133 -5.17 9.44 -5.87
CA ASN A 133 -6.09 9.62 -4.74
C ASN A 133 -6.79 11.00 -4.65
N GLU A 134 -6.57 11.93 -5.56
CA GLU A 134 -7.17 13.27 -5.52
C GLU A 134 -8.59 13.33 -6.10
N SER A 135 -8.97 12.37 -6.93
CA SER A 135 -10.22 12.40 -7.71
C SER A 135 -11.49 12.49 -6.88
N THR A 136 -11.52 11.90 -5.68
CA THR A 136 -12.67 11.97 -4.76
C THR A 136 -13.02 13.39 -4.29
N TRP A 137 -12.11 14.34 -4.48
CA TRP A 137 -12.33 15.76 -4.17
C TRP A 137 -12.95 16.54 -5.33
N ALA A 138 -13.02 15.95 -6.52
CA ALA A 138 -13.72 16.54 -7.64
C ALA A 138 -15.24 16.56 -7.38
N TYR A 139 -15.89 17.67 -7.71
CA TYR A 139 -17.32 17.80 -7.53
C TYR A 139 -18.09 16.77 -8.35
N GLY A 140 -18.99 16.03 -7.68
CA GLY A 140 -19.83 15.01 -8.31
C GLY A 140 -19.11 13.70 -8.66
N PHE A 141 -17.86 13.51 -8.20
CA PHE A 141 -17.12 12.27 -8.45
C PHE A 141 -17.55 11.12 -7.53
N SER A 142 -17.79 11.42 -6.26
CA SER A 142 -18.30 10.46 -5.26
C SER A 142 -19.56 11.00 -4.59
N GLU A 143 -20.36 10.13 -3.99
CA GLU A 143 -21.58 10.51 -3.28
C GLU A 143 -21.30 11.55 -2.18
N LYS A 144 -20.22 11.33 -1.42
CA LYS A 144 -19.74 12.26 -0.41
C LYS A 144 -18.30 12.68 -0.73
N GLN A 145 -18.09 13.98 -0.99
CA GLN A 145 -16.79 14.51 -1.35
C GLN A 145 -15.67 14.07 -0.39
N GLY A 146 -14.57 13.59 -0.95
CA GLY A 146 -13.42 13.06 -0.21
C GLY A 146 -13.56 11.59 0.18
N PHE A 147 -14.76 11.03 0.20
CA PHE A 147 -14.97 9.62 0.51
C PHE A 147 -14.91 8.76 -0.75
N LEU A 148 -14.34 7.58 -0.60
CA LEU A 148 -14.31 6.57 -1.64
C LEU A 148 -15.49 5.62 -1.42
N ASP A 149 -16.30 5.44 -2.43
CA ASP A 149 -17.45 4.54 -2.42
C ASP A 149 -17.28 3.38 -3.43
N ASN A 150 -18.11 2.36 -3.27
CA ASN A 150 -18.02 1.15 -4.08
C ASN A 150 -18.43 1.41 -5.55
N GLU A 151 -19.38 2.29 -5.79
CA GLU A 151 -19.88 2.60 -7.14
C GLU A 151 -18.79 3.30 -7.96
N VAL A 152 -18.14 4.31 -7.37
CA VAL A 152 -17.00 4.98 -7.99
C VAL A 152 -15.88 4.01 -8.32
N LEU A 153 -15.56 3.08 -7.41
CA LEU A 153 -14.52 2.09 -7.64
C LEU A 153 -14.82 1.12 -8.77
N LEU A 154 -16.09 0.81 -9.05
CA LEU A 154 -16.44 -0.06 -10.17
C LEU A 154 -16.08 0.57 -11.53
N ASP A 155 -16.05 1.89 -11.61
CA ASP A 155 -15.77 2.64 -12.84
C ASP A 155 -14.36 3.24 -12.88
N PHE A 156 -13.78 3.57 -11.71
CA PHE A 156 -12.49 4.22 -11.61
C PHE A 156 -11.56 3.49 -10.62
N GLN A 157 -10.41 3.02 -11.10
CA GLN A 157 -9.54 2.09 -10.38
C GLN A 157 -8.19 2.68 -9.94
N ASN A 158 -7.90 3.92 -10.27
CA ASN A 158 -6.58 4.52 -10.04
C ASN A 158 -6.43 5.06 -8.62
N TYR A 159 -6.33 4.16 -7.64
CA TYR A 159 -6.05 4.48 -6.25
C TYR A 159 -4.82 3.74 -5.73
N GLN A 160 -4.04 4.44 -4.89
CA GLN A 160 -2.86 3.90 -4.22
C GLN A 160 -3.12 3.72 -2.74
N THR A 161 -2.74 2.57 -2.19
CA THR A 161 -2.86 2.23 -0.77
C THR A 161 -1.61 2.54 0.04
N SER A 162 -0.43 2.56 -0.59
CA SER A 162 0.83 2.90 0.06
C SER A 162 0.82 4.35 0.55
N GLY A 163 1.36 4.59 1.73
CA GLY A 163 1.21 5.87 2.44
C GLY A 163 -0.12 6.07 3.15
N GLY A 164 -1.12 5.20 2.93
CA GLY A 164 -2.40 5.22 3.63
C GLY A 164 -2.28 4.81 5.10
N LEU A 165 -3.21 5.26 5.93
CA LEU A 165 -3.36 4.86 7.33
C LEU A 165 -4.59 3.96 7.46
N PHE A 166 -4.42 2.79 8.04
CA PHE A 166 -5.44 1.74 8.13
C PHE A 166 -5.65 1.32 9.59
N ARG A 167 -6.92 1.21 10.02
CA ARG A 167 -7.25 0.68 11.35
C ARG A 167 -7.00 -0.83 11.38
N THR A 168 -6.02 -1.26 12.15
CA THR A 168 -5.45 -2.61 12.13
C THR A 168 -6.50 -3.71 12.31
N ASN A 169 -7.33 -3.61 13.34
CA ASN A 169 -8.33 -4.65 13.63
C ASN A 169 -9.40 -4.74 12.55
N VAL A 170 -9.83 -3.59 12.01
CA VAL A 170 -10.83 -3.53 10.94
C VAL A 170 -10.33 -4.25 9.69
N ILE A 171 -9.05 -4.02 9.31
CA ILE A 171 -8.47 -4.70 8.17
C ILE A 171 -8.32 -6.21 8.43
N LYS A 172 -7.83 -6.63 9.59
CA LYS A 172 -7.74 -8.05 9.95
C LYS A 172 -9.09 -8.78 9.87
N GLU A 173 -10.16 -8.14 10.33
CA GLU A 173 -11.52 -8.70 10.30
C GLU A 173 -12.12 -8.75 8.89
N ASN A 174 -11.73 -7.86 8.00
CA ASN A 174 -12.20 -7.80 6.62
C ASN A 174 -11.32 -8.55 5.61
N GLY A 175 -10.25 -9.19 6.11
CA GLY A 175 -9.27 -9.93 5.31
C GLY A 175 -8.20 -9.04 4.71
N ASN A 176 -6.98 -9.57 4.68
CA ASN A 176 -5.80 -8.92 4.12
C ASN A 176 -5.80 -8.97 2.57
N PHE A 177 -4.70 -8.59 1.93
CA PHE A 177 -4.57 -8.66 0.48
C PHE A 177 -4.64 -10.11 -0.04
N LYS A 178 -5.33 -10.35 -1.15
CA LYS A 178 -5.46 -11.68 -1.76
C LYS A 178 -4.25 -11.98 -2.64
N GLU A 179 -3.37 -12.85 -2.18
CA GLU A 179 -2.09 -13.21 -2.83
C GLU A 179 -2.26 -13.89 -4.20
N ASN A 180 -3.43 -14.45 -4.50
CA ASN A 180 -3.72 -15.12 -5.77
C ASN A 180 -4.29 -14.19 -6.86
N ILE A 181 -4.45 -12.90 -6.58
CA ILE A 181 -4.82 -11.88 -7.56
C ILE A 181 -3.55 -11.14 -7.98
N LYS A 182 -3.14 -11.25 -9.24
CA LYS A 182 -1.84 -10.73 -9.68
C LYS A 182 -1.80 -9.22 -9.86
N LEU A 183 -2.63 -8.68 -10.74
CA LEU A 183 -2.55 -7.28 -11.16
C LEU A 183 -3.40 -6.36 -10.28
N THR A 184 -4.58 -6.82 -9.91
CA THR A 184 -5.66 -5.98 -9.36
C THR A 184 -5.92 -6.22 -7.88
N PHE A 185 -4.93 -6.73 -7.13
CA PHE A 185 -5.06 -7.03 -5.71
C PHE A 185 -5.36 -5.77 -4.85
N LEU A 186 -4.78 -4.61 -5.19
CA LEU A 186 -5.08 -3.32 -4.54
C LEU A 186 -6.51 -2.88 -4.82
N TYR A 187 -6.94 -3.04 -6.05
CA TYR A 187 -8.29 -2.69 -6.50
C TYR A 187 -9.34 -3.60 -5.83
N GLU A 188 -9.11 -4.92 -5.82
CA GLU A 188 -9.98 -5.86 -5.09
C GLU A 188 -10.09 -5.50 -3.61
N PHE A 189 -8.96 -5.17 -2.98
CA PHE A 189 -8.91 -4.82 -1.57
C PHE A 189 -9.80 -3.59 -1.27
N LEU A 190 -9.68 -2.51 -2.03
CA LEU A 190 -10.49 -1.31 -1.85
C LEU A 190 -11.98 -1.57 -2.13
N LEU A 191 -12.31 -2.31 -3.19
CA LEU A 191 -13.69 -2.73 -3.50
C LEU A 191 -14.30 -3.52 -2.33
N ARG A 192 -13.56 -4.46 -1.77
CA ARG A 192 -14.02 -5.29 -0.64
C ARG A 192 -14.24 -4.46 0.61
N LEU A 193 -13.34 -3.54 0.93
CA LEU A 193 -13.50 -2.66 2.09
C LEU A 193 -14.75 -1.79 1.95
N THR A 194 -14.92 -1.10 0.83
CA THR A 194 -16.09 -0.23 0.61
C THR A 194 -17.40 -1.02 0.56
N HIS A 195 -17.40 -2.21 -0.05
CA HIS A 195 -18.57 -3.12 -0.07
C HIS A 195 -19.00 -3.55 1.33
N ASN A 196 -18.04 -3.78 2.23
CA ASN A 196 -18.30 -4.14 3.62
C ASN A 196 -18.60 -2.93 4.53
N GLY A 197 -18.80 -1.75 3.95
CA GLY A 197 -19.16 -0.53 4.68
C GLY A 197 -18.00 0.14 5.42
N ILE A 198 -16.74 -0.25 5.14
CA ILE A 198 -15.56 0.40 5.71
C ILE A 198 -15.43 1.79 5.08
N LYS A 199 -15.34 2.80 5.93
CA LYS A 199 -15.22 4.19 5.48
C LYS A 199 -13.78 4.52 5.11
N ILE A 200 -13.59 4.92 3.87
CA ILE A 200 -12.31 5.35 3.30
C ILE A 200 -12.41 6.83 2.94
N LEU A 201 -11.57 7.65 3.58
CA LEU A 201 -11.45 9.09 3.30
C LEU A 201 -10.11 9.37 2.64
N THR A 202 -10.11 10.00 1.49
CA THR A 202 -8.89 10.55 0.91
C THR A 202 -8.56 11.90 1.55
N LEU A 203 -7.28 12.17 1.74
CA LEU A 203 -6.83 13.39 2.38
C LEU A 203 -6.43 14.42 1.31
N PRO A 204 -6.85 15.69 1.37
CA PRO A 204 -6.67 16.66 0.28
C PRO A 204 -5.27 17.29 0.26
N ARG A 205 -4.25 16.56 0.69
CA ARG A 205 -2.84 17.00 0.72
C ARG A 205 -1.88 15.88 0.36
N ILE A 206 -0.76 16.23 -0.23
CA ILE A 206 0.30 15.30 -0.61
C ILE A 206 1.02 14.81 0.64
N GLY A 207 0.69 13.58 1.07
CA GLY A 207 1.33 12.91 2.21
C GLY A 207 2.39 11.89 1.82
N TYR A 208 2.41 11.45 0.57
CA TYR A 208 3.26 10.36 0.10
C TYR A 208 3.84 10.67 -1.28
N GLN A 209 5.02 10.13 -1.57
CA GLN A 209 5.69 10.20 -2.86
C GLN A 209 6.00 8.80 -3.37
N HIS A 210 5.49 8.48 -4.54
CA HIS A 210 5.67 7.19 -5.20
C HIS A 210 6.59 7.31 -6.41
N VAL A 211 7.55 6.38 -6.53
CA VAL A 211 8.45 6.30 -7.69
C VAL A 211 7.86 5.36 -8.73
N ASN A 212 7.34 5.95 -9.79
CA ASN A 212 6.71 5.23 -10.89
C ASN A 212 7.69 4.99 -12.06
N PHE A 213 7.32 4.09 -13.00
CA PHE A 213 8.07 3.73 -14.19
C PHE A 213 9.47 3.15 -13.96
N ARG A 214 9.74 2.58 -12.81
CA ARG A 214 10.95 1.83 -12.58
C ARG A 214 10.88 0.49 -13.33
N GLU A 215 11.85 0.22 -14.20
CA GLU A 215 11.86 -0.93 -15.14
C GLU A 215 11.72 -2.31 -14.48
N ASP A 216 12.11 -2.43 -13.23
CA ASP A 216 12.03 -3.70 -12.49
C ASP A 216 10.84 -3.77 -11.52
N SER A 217 9.99 -2.73 -11.46
CA SER A 217 8.75 -2.78 -10.68
C SER A 217 7.75 -3.80 -11.25
N LEU A 218 6.91 -4.36 -10.38
CA LEU A 218 5.93 -5.39 -10.74
C LEU A 218 4.99 -4.89 -11.86
N PHE A 219 4.44 -3.69 -11.71
CA PHE A 219 3.51 -3.12 -12.69
C PHE A 219 4.17 -2.74 -13.99
N TRP A 220 5.42 -2.25 -13.95
CA TRP A 220 6.19 -1.99 -15.17
C TRP A 220 6.42 -3.28 -15.96
N LYS A 221 6.80 -4.37 -15.27
CA LYS A 221 7.00 -5.70 -15.90
C LYS A 221 5.72 -6.20 -16.55
N TYR A 222 4.57 -6.08 -15.90
CA TYR A 222 3.28 -6.46 -16.49
C TYR A 222 2.91 -5.65 -17.74
N LYS A 223 3.45 -4.46 -17.91
CA LYS A 223 3.17 -3.58 -19.03
C LYS A 223 4.20 -3.68 -20.17
N ASN A 224 5.48 -3.88 -19.84
CA ASN A 224 6.58 -3.66 -20.79
C ASN A 224 7.55 -4.83 -20.94
N ASN A 225 7.66 -5.75 -20.00
CA ASN A 225 8.64 -6.83 -20.07
C ASN A 225 8.14 -7.96 -21.01
N GLU A 226 8.95 -8.37 -21.99
CA GLU A 226 8.57 -9.35 -23.03
C GLU A 226 8.09 -10.70 -22.47
N GLU A 227 8.63 -11.14 -21.33
CA GLU A 227 8.31 -12.45 -20.72
C GLU A 227 7.08 -12.39 -19.79
N THR A 228 6.80 -11.22 -19.20
CA THR A 228 5.77 -11.07 -18.16
C THR A 228 4.67 -10.09 -18.51
N LYS A 229 4.76 -9.45 -19.68
CA LYS A 229 3.75 -8.50 -20.16
C LYS A 229 2.40 -9.19 -20.28
N LEU A 230 1.40 -8.56 -19.70
CA LEU A 230 0.01 -8.99 -19.81
C LEU A 230 -0.60 -8.44 -21.10
N SER A 231 -1.35 -9.27 -21.80
CA SER A 231 -2.21 -8.85 -22.90
C SER A 231 -3.40 -8.03 -22.39
N ASP A 232 -4.08 -7.30 -23.26
CA ASP A 232 -5.30 -6.55 -22.89
C ASP A 232 -6.39 -7.48 -22.34
N ASP A 233 -6.50 -8.70 -22.86
CA ASP A 233 -7.45 -9.71 -22.37
C ASP A 233 -7.09 -10.19 -20.97
N GLU A 234 -5.81 -10.36 -20.66
CA GLU A 234 -5.35 -10.71 -19.32
C GLU A 234 -5.58 -9.57 -18.32
N VAL A 235 -5.33 -8.32 -18.71
CA VAL A 235 -5.64 -7.14 -17.88
C VAL A 235 -7.15 -7.10 -17.57
N LYS A 236 -7.99 -7.26 -18.61
CA LYS A 236 -9.45 -7.34 -18.46
C LYS A 236 -9.87 -8.50 -17.55
N PHE A 237 -9.26 -9.67 -17.73
CA PHE A 237 -9.51 -10.83 -16.87
C PHE A 237 -9.26 -10.53 -15.40
N TRP A 238 -8.14 -9.87 -15.05
CA TRP A 238 -7.82 -9.54 -13.67
C TRP A 238 -8.74 -8.45 -13.09
N LEU A 239 -9.18 -7.49 -13.90
CA LEU A 239 -10.19 -6.50 -13.49
C LEU A 239 -11.53 -7.19 -13.17
N GLU A 240 -12.01 -8.06 -14.05
CA GLU A 240 -13.23 -8.82 -13.82
C GLU A 240 -13.10 -9.81 -12.64
N THR A 241 -11.91 -10.37 -12.43
CA THR A 241 -11.63 -11.21 -11.25
C THR A 241 -11.77 -10.41 -9.97
N ALA A 242 -11.20 -9.21 -9.88
CA ALA A 242 -11.35 -8.34 -8.72
C ALA A 242 -12.83 -8.03 -8.44
N LYS A 243 -13.60 -7.69 -9.49
CA LYS A 243 -15.05 -7.42 -9.40
C LYS A 243 -15.91 -8.62 -8.99
N LYS A 244 -15.40 -9.83 -9.07
CA LYS A 244 -16.06 -11.06 -8.59
C LYS A 244 -15.58 -11.49 -7.20
N GLU A 245 -14.33 -11.19 -6.87
CA GLU A 245 -13.71 -11.65 -5.64
C GLU A 245 -13.96 -10.74 -4.44
N PHE A 246 -14.26 -9.47 -4.62
CA PHE A 246 -14.44 -8.53 -3.51
C PHE A 246 -15.64 -8.86 -2.60
N PHE A 247 -16.58 -9.68 -3.03
CA PHE A 247 -17.68 -10.18 -2.19
C PHE A 247 -17.22 -11.14 -1.07
N PHE A 248 -16.01 -11.68 -1.18
CA PHE A 248 -15.48 -12.67 -0.23
C PHE A 248 -14.36 -12.02 0.62
N LYS A 249 -14.50 -12.06 1.94
CA LYS A 249 -13.49 -11.50 2.86
C LYS A 249 -12.14 -12.20 2.73
N ASN A 250 -12.14 -13.53 2.63
CA ASN A 250 -10.94 -14.34 2.56
C ASN A 250 -10.64 -14.77 1.13
N LYS A 251 -9.36 -15.03 0.87
CA LYS A 251 -8.90 -15.66 -0.35
C LYS A 251 -9.63 -17.00 -0.53
N ARG A 252 -10.18 -17.23 -1.72
CA ARG A 252 -10.71 -18.54 -2.10
C ARG A 252 -9.60 -19.40 -2.69
N ASP A 253 -9.68 -20.73 -2.50
CA ASP A 253 -8.77 -21.71 -3.13
C ASP A 253 -9.14 -21.90 -4.61
N VAL A 254 -9.03 -20.83 -5.37
CA VAL A 254 -9.24 -20.82 -6.82
C VAL A 254 -7.93 -20.43 -7.49
N ASN A 255 -7.43 -21.27 -8.35
CA ASN A 255 -6.33 -20.92 -9.23
C ASN A 255 -6.90 -20.20 -10.45
N TYR A 256 -6.71 -18.91 -10.51
CA TYR A 256 -7.07 -18.10 -11.67
C TYR A 256 -6.05 -18.33 -12.78
N THR A 257 -6.51 -18.91 -13.87
CA THR A 257 -5.72 -19.06 -15.10
C THR A 257 -6.42 -18.33 -16.22
N THR A 258 -5.67 -17.55 -16.98
CA THR A 258 -6.08 -17.11 -18.31
C THR A 258 -5.90 -18.30 -19.26
N ASN A 259 -6.98 -18.77 -19.84
CA ASN A 259 -6.94 -19.81 -20.88
C ASN A 259 -6.33 -19.23 -22.17
#